data_e5f312f1aea63310f186959332d80c64
#
_entry.id   e5f312f1aea63310f186959332d80c64
#
_cell.length_a   1.000
_cell.length_b   1.000
_cell.length_c   1.000
_cell.angle_alpha   90.00
_cell.angle_beta   90.00
_cell.angle_gamma   90.00
#
_symmetry.space_group_name_H-M   'P 1'
#
loop_
_entity.id
_entity.type
_entity.pdbx_description
1 polymer ?
#
loop_
_entity_poly.entity_id
_entity_poly.type
_entity_poly.pdbx_seq_one_letter_code
_entity_poly.pdbx_strand_id
1 'polypeptide(L)'
;MTASSPRKDLHEENRLSWNEATKAHNSHKGDQAKFFREGGSTLFREEKELLGDITGLSLVHLQCNAGQDTLSLARLGAFVTGVDISDEAITFAQKLSEESGIPATFHRADVFDWLQETARRGEQFDIVFSSYGAVCWISNLNLWAKGIADVLKSGGRFVLVDFHPVAMMFDVDWSHKFSYFSEGKHLTWEDGISDYVASSIAITPPL
;
A
#
# COMPACT_ATOMS: atom_id res chain seq x y z
N MET A 1 22.55 -19.73 -1.88
CA MET A 1 22.35 -18.38 -2.44
C MET A 1 22.20 -17.44 -1.26
N THR A 2 23.16 -16.54 -1.03
CA THR A 2 23.05 -15.53 0.02
C THR A 2 21.90 -14.59 -0.35
N ALA A 3 20.93 -14.44 0.53
CA ALA A 3 19.86 -13.46 0.34
C ALA A 3 20.51 -12.08 0.18
N SER A 4 20.35 -11.45 -0.97
CA SER A 4 20.84 -10.10 -1.19
C SER A 4 20.09 -9.15 -0.23
N SER A 5 20.79 -8.18 0.33
CA SER A 5 20.18 -7.15 1.18
C SER A 5 19.15 -6.34 0.39
N PRO A 6 18.15 -5.73 1.07
CA PRO A 6 17.24 -4.79 0.40
C PRO A 6 18.03 -3.62 -0.22
N ARG A 7 17.55 -3.12 -1.35
CA ARG A 7 18.15 -1.98 -2.07
C ARG A 7 17.64 -0.66 -1.48
N LYS A 8 18.23 -0.29 -0.34
CA LYS A 8 17.85 0.94 0.38
C LYS A 8 18.05 2.22 -0.42
N ASP A 9 19.00 2.22 -1.34
CA ASP A 9 19.21 3.28 -2.33
C ASP A 9 17.96 3.51 -3.18
N LEU A 10 17.40 2.45 -3.77
CA LEU A 10 16.17 2.54 -4.57
C LEU A 10 14.95 2.89 -3.70
N HIS A 11 14.91 2.40 -2.46
CA HIS A 11 13.81 2.73 -1.56
C HIS A 11 13.79 4.23 -1.22
N GLU A 12 14.96 4.87 -1.06
CA GLU A 12 15.03 6.30 -0.80
C GLU A 12 14.61 7.12 -2.03
N GLU A 13 14.99 6.72 -3.23
CA GLU A 13 14.50 7.33 -4.47
C GLU A 13 12.97 7.20 -4.58
N ASN A 14 12.43 6.02 -4.31
CA ASN A 14 11.00 5.79 -4.28
C ASN A 14 10.30 6.66 -3.24
N ARG A 15 10.88 6.83 -2.04
CA ARG A 15 10.31 7.69 -1.00
C ARG A 15 10.14 9.14 -1.48
N LEU A 16 11.18 9.69 -2.10
CA LEU A 16 11.14 11.06 -2.63
C LEU A 16 10.08 11.20 -3.73
N SER A 17 10.04 10.26 -4.67
CA SER A 17 9.06 10.25 -5.75
C SER A 17 7.62 10.10 -5.22
N TRP A 18 7.39 9.22 -4.24
CA TRP A 18 6.07 9.06 -3.62
C TRP A 18 5.63 10.26 -2.79
N ASN A 19 6.55 11.03 -2.20
CA ASN A 19 6.21 12.29 -1.54
C ASN A 19 5.58 13.28 -2.53
N GLU A 20 6.15 13.43 -3.72
CA GLU A 20 5.59 14.32 -4.75
C GLU A 20 4.28 13.76 -5.34
N ALA A 21 4.24 12.48 -5.66
CA ALA A 21 3.03 11.83 -6.18
C ALA A 21 1.85 11.93 -5.21
N THR A 22 2.08 11.76 -3.92
CA THR A 22 1.02 11.85 -2.89
C THR A 22 0.38 13.24 -2.87
N LYS A 23 1.18 14.30 -2.98
CA LYS A 23 0.65 15.69 -3.06
C LYS A 23 -0.25 15.86 -4.27
N ALA A 24 0.23 15.43 -5.45
CA ALA A 24 -0.54 15.50 -6.69
C ALA A 24 -1.85 14.70 -6.58
N HIS A 25 -1.77 13.42 -6.20
CA HIS A 25 -2.93 12.54 -6.08
C HIS A 25 -4.00 13.06 -5.12
N ASN A 26 -3.59 13.58 -3.96
CA ASN A 26 -4.55 14.07 -2.97
C ASN A 26 -5.17 15.43 -3.37
N SER A 27 -4.50 16.22 -4.19
CA SER A 27 -5.05 17.49 -4.69
C SER A 27 -6.30 17.33 -5.56
N HIS A 28 -6.48 16.17 -6.19
CA HIS A 28 -7.64 15.85 -7.04
C HIS A 28 -8.80 15.21 -6.27
N LYS A 29 -8.56 14.78 -5.03
CA LYS A 29 -9.59 14.16 -4.19
C LYS A 29 -10.30 15.23 -3.37
N GLY A 30 -11.62 15.33 -3.42
CA GLY A 30 -12.42 16.29 -2.65
C GLY A 30 -12.27 16.13 -1.12
N ASP A 31 -13.26 16.55 -0.35
CA ASP A 31 -13.27 16.40 1.12
C ASP A 31 -13.33 14.91 1.52
N GLN A 32 -12.17 14.31 1.66
CA GLN A 32 -12.04 12.90 2.00
C GLN A 32 -12.49 12.61 3.43
N ALA A 33 -12.26 13.53 4.36
CA ALA A 33 -12.72 13.36 5.74
C ALA A 33 -14.25 13.33 5.82
N LYS A 34 -14.94 14.21 5.06
CA LYS A 34 -16.39 14.17 4.92
C LYS A 34 -16.86 12.85 4.31
N PHE A 35 -16.22 12.38 3.22
CA PHE A 35 -16.54 11.09 2.60
C PHE A 35 -16.52 9.96 3.64
N PHE A 36 -15.50 9.90 4.47
CA PHE A 36 -15.40 8.89 5.53
C PHE A 36 -16.44 9.11 6.65
N ARG A 37 -16.67 10.33 7.12
CA ARG A 37 -17.72 10.61 8.11
C ARG A 37 -19.12 10.19 7.64
N GLU A 38 -19.39 10.33 6.34
CA GLU A 38 -20.68 9.95 5.72
C GLU A 38 -20.79 8.44 5.40
N GLY A 39 -19.82 7.63 5.81
CA GLY A 39 -19.90 6.17 5.65
C GLY A 39 -19.13 5.62 4.45
N GLY A 40 -18.38 6.47 3.73
CA GLY A 40 -17.61 6.06 2.56
C GLY A 40 -16.55 5.00 2.87
N SER A 41 -16.20 4.22 1.85
CA SER A 41 -15.15 3.20 1.87
C SER A 41 -14.47 3.19 0.51
N THR A 42 -13.16 3.07 0.50
CA THR A 42 -12.35 2.98 -0.72
C THR A 42 -12.07 1.54 -1.14
N LEU A 43 -12.36 0.56 -0.28
CA LEU A 43 -12.14 -0.86 -0.57
C LEU A 43 -13.08 -1.34 -1.67
N PHE A 44 -12.54 -2.06 -2.63
CA PHE A 44 -13.29 -2.78 -3.65
C PHE A 44 -13.93 -4.04 -3.08
N ARG A 45 -14.75 -4.69 -3.89
CA ARG A 45 -15.50 -5.87 -3.50
C ARG A 45 -14.58 -7.05 -3.19
N GLU A 46 -13.57 -7.27 -4.04
CA GLU A 46 -12.62 -8.38 -3.91
C GLU A 46 -11.82 -8.34 -2.62
N GLU A 47 -11.42 -7.14 -2.16
CA GLU A 47 -10.72 -6.99 -0.88
C GLU A 47 -11.62 -7.38 0.28
N LYS A 48 -12.86 -6.93 0.28
CA LYS A 48 -13.86 -7.26 1.32
C LYS A 48 -14.18 -8.75 1.35
N GLU A 49 -14.30 -9.39 0.17
CA GLU A 49 -14.55 -10.83 0.07
C GLU A 49 -13.37 -11.66 0.59
N LEU A 50 -12.13 -11.27 0.26
CA LEU A 50 -10.92 -11.95 0.74
C LEU A 50 -10.67 -11.75 2.23
N LEU A 51 -10.96 -10.56 2.74
CA LEU A 51 -10.81 -10.23 4.16
C LEU A 51 -11.89 -10.89 5.01
N GLY A 52 -13.13 -11.01 4.52
CA GLY A 52 -14.25 -11.49 5.30
C GLY A 52 -14.52 -10.64 6.54
N ASP A 53 -14.96 -11.26 7.63
CA ASP A 53 -15.14 -10.56 8.91
C ASP A 53 -13.79 -10.35 9.59
N ILE A 54 -13.43 -9.08 9.79
CA ILE A 54 -12.19 -8.65 10.44
C ILE A 54 -12.45 -7.90 11.75
N THR A 55 -13.68 -7.92 12.24
CA THR A 55 -14.07 -7.21 13.46
C THR A 55 -13.24 -7.67 14.66
N GLY A 56 -12.62 -6.73 15.34
CA GLY A 56 -11.79 -6.98 16.53
C GLY A 56 -10.41 -7.60 16.26
N LEU A 57 -10.07 -7.85 15.00
CA LEU A 57 -8.75 -8.37 14.62
C LEU A 57 -7.70 -7.26 14.55
N SER A 58 -6.45 -7.58 14.88
CA SER A 58 -5.29 -6.73 14.64
C SER A 58 -4.82 -6.90 13.21
N LEU A 59 -4.73 -5.78 12.47
CA LEU A 59 -4.35 -5.78 11.06
C LEU A 59 -3.24 -4.77 10.80
N VAL A 60 -2.21 -5.16 10.06
CA VAL A 60 -1.24 -4.22 9.50
C VAL A 60 -1.42 -4.12 7.98
N HIS A 61 -1.54 -2.88 7.49
CA HIS A 61 -1.56 -2.55 6.06
C HIS A 61 -0.20 -2.05 5.64
N LEU A 62 0.54 -2.88 4.90
CA LEU A 62 1.87 -2.56 4.38
C LEU A 62 1.74 -1.75 3.10
N GLN A 63 2.63 -0.78 2.91
CA GLN A 63 2.63 0.18 1.79
C GLN A 63 1.26 0.88 1.65
N CYS A 64 0.77 1.41 2.79
CA CYS A 64 -0.59 1.90 2.93
C CYS A 64 -0.88 3.24 2.22
N ASN A 65 0.13 3.84 1.57
CA ASN A 65 0.02 5.16 0.93
C ASN A 65 -0.63 6.19 1.87
N ALA A 66 -1.55 7.01 1.38
CA ALA A 66 -2.23 8.07 2.13
C ALA A 66 -3.39 7.58 3.04
N GLY A 67 -3.46 6.27 3.32
CA GLY A 67 -4.25 5.67 4.38
C GLY A 67 -5.75 5.52 4.14
N GLN A 68 -6.28 5.80 2.95
CA GLN A 68 -7.72 5.70 2.69
C GLN A 68 -8.23 4.26 2.89
N ASP A 69 -7.55 3.26 2.34
CA ASP A 69 -7.91 1.86 2.52
C ASP A 69 -7.71 1.42 3.97
N THR A 70 -6.65 1.92 4.63
CA THR A 70 -6.40 1.68 6.06
C THR A 70 -7.59 2.13 6.91
N LEU A 71 -8.12 3.33 6.66
CA LEU A 71 -9.30 3.82 7.38
C LEU A 71 -10.57 3.04 7.00
N SER A 72 -10.68 2.60 5.76
CA SER A 72 -11.78 1.73 5.34
C SER A 72 -11.75 0.37 6.05
N LEU A 73 -10.55 -0.21 6.27
CA LEU A 73 -10.36 -1.42 7.06
C LEU A 73 -10.73 -1.21 8.54
N ALA A 74 -10.33 -0.07 9.12
CA ALA A 74 -10.71 0.28 10.51
C ALA A 74 -12.23 0.42 10.66
N ARG A 75 -12.94 0.93 9.66
CA ARG A 75 -14.41 0.99 9.65
C ARG A 75 -15.08 -0.39 9.61
N LEU A 76 -14.41 -1.41 9.11
CA LEU A 76 -14.88 -2.81 9.19
C LEU A 76 -14.63 -3.41 10.58
N GLY A 77 -14.15 -2.63 11.54
CA GLY A 77 -13.99 -3.02 12.93
C GLY A 77 -12.63 -3.61 13.31
N ALA A 78 -11.65 -3.58 12.44
CA ALA A 78 -10.29 -4.01 12.75
C ALA A 78 -9.52 -2.92 13.52
N PHE A 79 -8.54 -3.35 14.35
CA PHE A 79 -7.50 -2.48 14.91
C PHE A 79 -6.36 -2.39 13.88
N VAL A 80 -6.26 -1.24 13.19
CA VAL A 80 -5.41 -1.15 12.00
C VAL A 80 -4.17 -0.30 12.24
N THR A 81 -3.02 -0.84 11.78
CA THR A 81 -1.75 -0.12 11.66
C THR A 81 -1.40 0.01 10.18
N GLY A 82 -1.18 1.23 9.71
CA GLY A 82 -0.68 1.52 8.35
C GLY A 82 0.81 1.82 8.37
N VAL A 83 1.53 1.30 7.39
CA VAL A 83 2.98 1.52 7.22
C VAL A 83 3.27 1.95 5.80
N ASP A 84 3.97 3.08 5.64
CA ASP A 84 4.43 3.55 4.34
C ASP A 84 5.77 4.27 4.45
N ILE A 85 6.52 4.29 3.36
CA ILE A 85 7.82 4.96 3.31
C ILE A 85 7.69 6.48 3.10
N SER A 86 6.59 6.95 2.51
CA SER A 86 6.38 8.36 2.19
C SER A 86 6.00 9.18 3.43
N ASP A 87 6.77 10.24 3.67
CA ASP A 87 6.51 11.19 4.76
C ASP A 87 5.18 11.93 4.56
N GLU A 88 4.91 12.35 3.31
CA GLU A 88 3.70 13.07 2.93
C GLU A 88 2.46 12.18 3.03
N ALA A 89 2.58 10.91 2.62
CA ALA A 89 1.49 9.95 2.70
C ALA A 89 1.07 9.70 4.15
N ILE A 90 2.03 9.46 5.04
CA ILE A 90 1.76 9.21 6.45
C ILE A 90 1.23 10.47 7.16
N THR A 91 1.79 11.64 6.88
CA THR A 91 1.27 12.91 7.41
C THR A 91 -0.18 13.12 7.02
N PHE A 92 -0.50 12.85 5.75
CA PHE A 92 -1.87 12.94 5.25
C PHE A 92 -2.79 11.91 5.92
N ALA A 93 -2.35 10.65 6.04
CA ALA A 93 -3.13 9.57 6.64
C ALA A 93 -3.48 9.85 8.11
N GLN A 94 -2.53 10.37 8.89
CA GLN A 94 -2.74 10.78 10.28
C GLN A 94 -3.79 11.89 10.39
N LYS A 95 -3.65 12.94 9.57
CA LYS A 95 -4.61 14.03 9.50
C LYS A 95 -6.00 13.54 9.10
N LEU A 96 -6.09 12.68 8.09
CA LEU A 96 -7.36 12.11 7.63
C LEU A 96 -8.03 11.25 8.71
N SER A 97 -7.26 10.50 9.49
CA SER A 97 -7.74 9.73 10.65
C SER A 97 -8.36 10.66 11.70
N GLU A 98 -7.66 11.73 12.08
CA GLU A 98 -8.16 12.73 13.03
C GLU A 98 -9.45 13.41 12.52
N GLU A 99 -9.44 13.95 11.30
CA GLU A 99 -10.55 14.69 10.71
C GLU A 99 -11.78 13.82 10.44
N SER A 100 -11.60 12.55 10.13
CA SER A 100 -12.70 11.61 9.93
C SER A 100 -13.23 11.00 11.22
N GLY A 101 -12.46 11.05 12.30
CA GLY A 101 -12.77 10.40 13.58
C GLY A 101 -12.64 8.87 13.54
N ILE A 102 -11.95 8.32 12.55
CA ILE A 102 -11.70 6.86 12.43
C ILE A 102 -10.31 6.56 12.97
N PRO A 103 -10.19 5.83 14.10
CA PRO A 103 -8.90 5.57 14.72
C PRO A 103 -8.06 4.57 13.90
N ALA A 104 -6.82 4.94 13.61
CA ALA A 104 -5.80 4.06 13.04
C ALA A 104 -4.41 4.55 13.48
N THR A 105 -3.45 3.64 13.53
CA THR A 105 -2.04 3.99 13.81
C THR A 105 -1.26 4.03 12.50
N PHE A 106 -0.39 5.02 12.32
CA PHE A 106 0.41 5.16 11.10
C PHE A 106 1.89 5.32 11.42
N HIS A 107 2.73 4.57 10.71
CA HIS A 107 4.19 4.60 10.83
C HIS A 107 4.85 4.96 9.49
N ARG A 108 5.67 6.02 9.50
CA ARG A 108 6.57 6.31 8.39
C ARG A 108 7.81 5.44 8.54
N ALA A 109 7.95 4.43 7.69
CA ALA A 109 9.09 3.53 7.70
C ALA A 109 9.27 2.83 6.35
N ASP A 110 10.51 2.43 6.05
CA ASP A 110 10.76 1.40 5.05
C ASP A 110 10.18 0.06 5.56
N VAL A 111 9.44 -0.64 4.71
CA VAL A 111 8.71 -1.85 5.09
C VAL A 111 9.62 -2.95 5.64
N PHE A 112 10.85 -3.08 5.13
CA PHE A 112 11.80 -4.09 5.63
C PHE A 112 12.27 -3.77 7.04
N ASP A 113 12.59 -2.51 7.32
CA ASP A 113 13.04 -2.06 8.64
C ASP A 113 11.89 -2.20 9.65
N TRP A 114 10.68 -1.80 9.25
CA TRP A 114 9.51 -1.89 10.10
C TRP A 114 9.18 -3.34 10.47
N LEU A 115 9.15 -4.26 9.47
CA LEU A 115 8.89 -5.67 9.70
C LEU A 115 9.94 -6.30 10.63
N GLN A 116 11.23 -6.00 10.40
CA GLN A 116 12.31 -6.50 11.23
C GLN A 116 12.20 -6.02 12.67
N GLU A 117 11.95 -4.74 12.88
CA GLU A 117 11.85 -4.15 14.22
C GLU A 117 10.60 -4.65 14.95
N THR A 118 9.48 -4.79 14.26
CA THR A 118 8.22 -5.31 14.79
C THR A 118 8.39 -6.77 15.24
N ALA A 119 9.00 -7.62 14.41
CA ALA A 119 9.34 -8.99 14.78
C ALA A 119 10.28 -9.05 15.99
N ARG A 120 11.30 -8.17 16.05
CA ARG A 120 12.23 -8.09 17.19
C ARG A 120 11.53 -7.72 18.50
N ARG A 121 10.46 -6.90 18.44
CA ARG A 121 9.62 -6.58 19.61
C ARG A 121 8.63 -7.69 19.97
N GLY A 122 8.52 -8.74 19.15
CA GLY A 122 7.54 -9.81 19.36
C GLY A 122 6.09 -9.38 19.12
N GLU A 123 5.89 -8.28 18.41
CA GLU A 123 4.56 -7.79 18.02
C GLU A 123 4.02 -8.59 16.83
N GLN A 124 2.77 -9.04 16.92
CA GLN A 124 2.16 -9.89 15.91
C GLN A 124 0.73 -9.47 15.58
N PHE A 125 0.30 -9.76 14.35
CA PHE A 125 -0.99 -9.38 13.79
C PHE A 125 -1.79 -10.62 13.37
N ASP A 126 -3.11 -10.51 13.43
CA ASP A 126 -4.03 -11.52 12.90
C ASP A 126 -4.01 -11.51 11.36
N ILE A 127 -3.85 -10.31 10.79
CA ILE A 127 -3.83 -10.10 9.34
C ILE A 127 -2.68 -9.16 8.97
N VAL A 128 -1.92 -9.56 7.94
CA VAL A 128 -1.08 -8.64 7.16
C VAL A 128 -1.77 -8.42 5.83
N PHE A 129 -1.96 -7.17 5.45
CA PHE A 129 -2.64 -6.77 4.21
C PHE A 129 -1.72 -5.91 3.36
N SER A 130 -1.77 -6.08 2.05
CA SER A 130 -1.12 -5.21 1.06
C SER A 130 -1.96 -5.18 -0.21
N SER A 131 -2.12 -4.01 -0.82
CA SER A 131 -3.00 -3.82 -1.97
C SER A 131 -2.36 -3.02 -3.09
N TYR A 132 -2.90 -3.18 -4.24
CA TYR A 132 -2.68 -2.56 -5.55
C TYR A 132 -1.36 -1.79 -5.80
N GLY A 133 -0.48 -2.41 -6.59
CA GLY A 133 0.77 -1.80 -7.04
C GLY A 133 1.88 -1.76 -5.99
N ALA A 134 1.75 -2.54 -4.91
CA ALA A 134 2.74 -2.56 -3.84
C ALA A 134 3.95 -3.45 -4.17
N VAL A 135 3.73 -4.62 -4.80
CA VAL A 135 4.77 -5.65 -4.99
C VAL A 135 5.88 -5.19 -5.94
N CYS A 136 5.57 -4.37 -6.93
CA CYS A 136 6.56 -3.88 -7.91
C CYS A 136 7.66 -2.99 -7.27
N TRP A 137 7.42 -2.41 -6.10
CA TRP A 137 8.38 -1.58 -5.35
C TRP A 137 9.27 -2.38 -4.39
N ILE A 138 9.03 -3.69 -4.24
CA ILE A 138 9.74 -4.55 -3.31
C ILE A 138 11.03 -5.07 -3.92
N SER A 139 12.17 -4.61 -3.42
CA SER A 139 13.49 -4.98 -3.93
C SER A 139 13.93 -6.41 -3.60
N ASN A 140 13.30 -7.07 -2.61
CA ASN A 140 13.58 -8.45 -2.21
C ASN A 140 12.34 -9.14 -1.65
N LEU A 141 11.61 -9.84 -2.50
CA LEU A 141 10.36 -10.54 -2.13
C LEU A 141 10.57 -11.62 -1.05
N ASN A 142 11.73 -12.31 -1.04
CA ASN A 142 11.99 -13.35 -0.04
C ASN A 142 12.13 -12.76 1.36
N LEU A 143 12.87 -11.67 1.51
CA LEU A 143 13.00 -10.97 2.79
C LEU A 143 11.68 -10.34 3.23
N TRP A 144 10.93 -9.77 2.31
CA TRP A 144 9.61 -9.22 2.58
C TRP A 144 8.64 -10.30 3.06
N ALA A 145 8.54 -11.42 2.34
CA ALA A 145 7.68 -12.54 2.72
C ALA A 145 8.09 -13.15 4.08
N LYS A 146 9.41 -13.25 4.34
CA LYS A 146 9.89 -13.69 5.64
C LYS A 146 9.45 -12.70 6.74
N GLY A 147 9.64 -11.42 6.55
CA GLY A 147 9.24 -10.40 7.51
C GLY A 147 7.73 -10.44 7.80
N ILE A 148 6.89 -10.64 6.77
CA ILE A 148 5.44 -10.84 6.93
C ILE A 148 5.17 -12.07 7.80
N ALA A 149 5.82 -13.20 7.53
CA ALA A 149 5.63 -14.42 8.31
C ALA A 149 6.06 -14.24 9.78
N ASP A 150 7.13 -13.49 10.03
CA ASP A 150 7.65 -13.24 11.37
C ASP A 150 6.70 -12.37 12.24
N VAL A 151 5.87 -11.52 11.61
CA VAL A 151 4.90 -10.66 12.31
C VAL A 151 3.47 -11.20 12.28
N LEU A 152 3.22 -12.34 11.66
CA LEU A 152 1.92 -13.01 11.72
C LEU A 152 1.78 -13.86 12.97
N LYS A 153 0.63 -13.78 13.63
CA LYS A 153 0.25 -14.72 14.68
C LYS A 153 0.14 -16.14 14.12
N SER A 154 0.25 -17.14 14.99
CA SER A 154 -0.12 -18.51 14.60
C SER A 154 -1.58 -18.56 14.16
N GLY A 155 -1.85 -19.06 12.96
CA GLY A 155 -3.17 -19.04 12.33
C GLY A 155 -3.55 -17.69 11.68
N GLY A 156 -2.70 -16.69 11.76
CA GLY A 156 -2.86 -15.44 11.03
C GLY A 156 -2.72 -15.62 9.52
N ARG A 157 -3.18 -14.63 8.76
CA ARG A 157 -3.16 -14.71 7.29
C ARG A 157 -2.59 -13.46 6.63
N PHE A 158 -1.91 -13.67 5.52
CA PHE A 158 -1.53 -12.62 4.60
C PHE A 158 -2.56 -12.51 3.48
N VAL A 159 -3.07 -11.33 3.24
CA VAL A 159 -3.99 -11.01 2.12
C VAL A 159 -3.30 -10.02 1.21
N LEU A 160 -3.15 -10.40 -0.04
CA LEU A 160 -2.57 -9.59 -1.11
C LEU A 160 -3.57 -9.45 -2.25
N VAL A 161 -3.83 -8.22 -2.65
CA VAL A 161 -4.57 -7.89 -3.88
C VAL A 161 -3.68 -6.99 -4.71
N ASP A 162 -3.25 -7.43 -5.89
CA ASP A 162 -2.34 -6.64 -6.71
C ASP A 162 -2.66 -6.80 -8.21
N PHE A 163 -2.13 -5.90 -9.03
CA PHE A 163 -2.27 -5.97 -10.48
C PHE A 163 -1.52 -7.18 -11.02
N HIS A 164 -2.19 -7.92 -11.92
CA HIS A 164 -1.53 -9.04 -12.58
C HIS A 164 -0.38 -8.53 -13.46
N PRO A 165 0.80 -9.18 -13.46
CA PRO A 165 1.97 -8.73 -14.23
C PRO A 165 1.72 -8.49 -15.72
N VAL A 166 0.73 -9.17 -16.31
CA VAL A 166 0.32 -8.93 -17.70
C VAL A 166 -0.17 -7.49 -17.91
N ALA A 167 -0.88 -6.90 -16.93
CA ALA A 167 -1.33 -5.51 -17.02
C ALA A 167 -0.14 -4.53 -17.11
N MET A 168 0.97 -4.86 -16.44
CA MET A 168 2.18 -4.05 -16.44
C MET A 168 2.96 -4.11 -17.76
N MET A 169 2.57 -4.95 -18.70
CA MET A 169 3.17 -5.01 -20.04
C MET A 169 2.70 -3.88 -20.96
N PHE A 170 1.60 -3.22 -20.60
CA PHE A 170 0.94 -2.24 -21.46
C PHE A 170 1.04 -0.84 -20.87
N ASP A 171 1.07 0.15 -21.75
CA ASP A 171 0.91 1.56 -21.40
C ASP A 171 -0.58 1.88 -21.17
N VAL A 172 -0.88 3.11 -20.76
CA VAL A 172 -2.24 3.59 -20.48
C VAL A 172 -3.19 3.51 -21.70
N ASP A 173 -2.64 3.53 -22.91
CA ASP A 173 -3.37 3.37 -24.18
C ASP A 173 -3.50 1.90 -24.64
N TRP A 174 -3.10 0.94 -23.78
CA TRP A 174 -3.04 -0.49 -24.06
C TRP A 174 -2.04 -0.89 -25.16
N SER A 175 -1.13 -0.01 -25.55
CA SER A 175 0.00 -0.39 -26.41
C SER A 175 1.00 -1.23 -25.62
N HIS A 176 1.54 -2.29 -26.24
CA HIS A 176 2.57 -3.13 -25.61
C HIS A 176 3.87 -2.33 -25.47
N LYS A 177 4.38 -2.20 -24.25
CA LYS A 177 5.55 -1.38 -23.92
C LYS A 177 6.66 -2.16 -23.22
N PHE A 178 6.31 -3.05 -22.30
CA PHE A 178 7.28 -3.74 -21.46
C PHE A 178 7.21 -5.27 -21.64
N SER A 179 8.37 -5.93 -21.47
CA SER A 179 8.42 -7.39 -21.43
C SER A 179 7.74 -7.94 -20.17
N TYR A 180 7.07 -9.08 -20.30
CA TYR A 180 6.57 -9.82 -19.14
C TYR A 180 7.71 -10.27 -18.19
N PHE A 181 8.88 -10.59 -18.74
CA PHE A 181 10.05 -11.01 -17.99
C PHE A 181 11.03 -9.83 -17.85
N SER A 182 11.25 -9.41 -16.61
CA SER A 182 12.15 -8.27 -16.30
C SER A 182 13.64 -8.59 -16.46
N GLU A 183 14.01 -9.87 -16.64
CA GLU A 183 15.42 -10.32 -16.74
C GLU A 183 16.29 -9.84 -15.56
N GLY A 184 15.68 -9.56 -14.40
CA GLY A 184 16.38 -9.04 -13.23
C GLY A 184 16.85 -7.58 -13.35
N LYS A 185 16.37 -6.85 -14.35
CA LYS A 185 16.64 -5.41 -14.49
C LYS A 185 15.62 -4.60 -13.70
N HIS A 186 16.11 -3.53 -13.06
CA HIS A 186 15.22 -2.53 -12.46
C HIS A 186 14.66 -1.64 -13.57
N LEU A 187 13.37 -1.35 -13.50
CA LEU A 187 12.77 -0.28 -14.31
C LEU A 187 12.93 1.04 -13.57
N THR A 188 13.36 2.07 -14.27
CA THR A 188 13.50 3.42 -13.74
C THR A 188 12.64 4.36 -14.55
N TRP A 189 11.88 5.20 -13.89
CA TRP A 189 11.11 6.29 -14.50
C TRP A 189 11.79 7.61 -14.14
N GLU A 190 12.51 8.22 -15.09
CA GLU A 190 13.25 9.47 -14.85
C GLU A 190 12.31 10.63 -14.47
N ASP A 191 11.08 10.62 -14.98
CA ASP A 191 10.05 11.61 -14.67
C ASP A 191 9.33 11.36 -13.34
N GLY A 192 9.75 10.34 -12.57
CA GLY A 192 9.10 9.94 -11.31
C GLY A 192 7.76 9.23 -11.51
N ILE A 193 6.99 9.14 -10.43
CA ILE A 193 5.66 8.52 -10.46
C ILE A 193 4.67 9.50 -11.09
N SER A 194 4.01 9.07 -12.17
CA SER A 194 3.01 9.87 -12.86
C SER A 194 1.76 10.09 -12.01
N ASP A 195 1.05 11.19 -12.26
CA ASP A 195 -0.25 11.46 -11.65
C ASP A 195 -1.36 10.60 -12.30
N TYR A 196 -1.40 9.32 -11.93
CA TYR A 196 -2.40 8.39 -12.44
C TYR A 196 -3.82 8.66 -11.90
N VAL A 197 -3.97 9.46 -10.82
CA VAL A 197 -5.28 9.84 -10.29
C VAL A 197 -5.98 10.80 -11.23
N ALA A 198 -5.27 11.81 -11.75
CA ALA A 198 -5.82 12.72 -12.76
C ALA A 198 -6.21 11.99 -14.05
N SER A 199 -5.41 11.03 -14.49
CA SER A 199 -5.71 10.23 -15.69
C SER A 199 -6.87 9.25 -15.50
N SER A 200 -7.07 8.71 -14.29
CA SER A 200 -8.19 7.79 -13.99
C SER A 200 -9.55 8.48 -13.93
N ILE A 201 -9.59 9.78 -13.68
CA ILE A 201 -10.83 10.57 -13.74
C ILE A 201 -11.38 10.67 -15.19
N ALA A 202 -10.53 10.49 -16.19
CA ALA A 202 -10.91 10.54 -17.61
C ALA A 202 -11.40 9.17 -18.17
N ILE A 203 -11.26 8.09 -17.43
CA ILE A 203 -11.68 6.75 -17.85
C ILE A 203 -13.00 6.41 -17.13
N THR A 204 -14.11 6.93 -17.62
CA THR A 204 -15.42 6.34 -17.37
C THR A 204 -15.51 5.11 -18.29
N PRO A 205 -15.54 3.87 -17.77
CA PRO A 205 -15.78 2.73 -18.64
C PRO A 205 -17.15 2.91 -19.29
N PRO A 206 -17.29 2.59 -20.58
CA PRO A 206 -18.62 2.53 -21.20
C PRO A 206 -19.44 1.49 -20.44
N LEU A 207 -20.66 1.86 -20.12
CA LEU A 207 -21.70 0.99 -19.54
C LEU A 207 -21.96 -0.22 -20.44
#